data_4b39126289830b1e75813ca5276aaf75
#
_entry.id   4b39126289830b1e75813ca5276aaf75
#
_cell.length_a   1.000
_cell.length_b   1.000
_cell.length_c   1.000
_cell.angle_alpha   90.00
_cell.angle_beta   90.00
_cell.angle_gamma   90.00
#
_symmetry.space_group_name_H-M   'P 1'
#
loop_
_entity.id
_entity.type
_entity.pdbx_description
1 polymer ?
#
loop_
_entity_poly.entity_id
_entity_poly.type
_entity_poly.pdbx_seq_one_letter_code
_entity_poly.pdbx_strand_id
1 'polypeptide(L)'
;MHPYDALQEKTVYVLLGRFENMNGRQCVFVEAAICLEEIAFEGECPVWSDDSWAYLYKKLKHAYDNMVIVGWAMDIRGQLPNLTVAIEKLHRTYFGGEHQILYLMDSLEKEDAFYSLKNGYLKRRAGYYIYYAQKSFALSAIIDDERIKDTSIQKKQNEKQEMMQEDNQK
;
A
#
# COMPACT_ATOMS: atom_id res chain seq x y z
N MET A 1 20.65 -26.80 -7.17
CA MET A 1 19.52 -25.95 -7.55
C MET A 1 18.29 -26.53 -6.88
N HIS A 2 17.84 -25.91 -5.81
CA HIS A 2 16.66 -26.38 -5.07
C HIS A 2 15.41 -26.10 -5.92
N PRO A 3 14.46 -27.05 -6.03
CA PRO A 3 13.23 -26.86 -6.81
C PRO A 3 12.27 -25.80 -6.23
N TYR A 4 12.62 -25.19 -5.14
CA TYR A 4 11.87 -24.07 -4.51
C TYR A 4 12.29 -22.66 -4.96
N ASP A 5 13.36 -22.53 -5.77
CA ASP A 5 13.74 -21.25 -6.40
C ASP A 5 12.90 -20.91 -7.64
N ALA A 6 11.96 -21.76 -8.00
CA ALA A 6 11.06 -21.54 -9.10
C ALA A 6 10.00 -20.51 -8.71
N LEU A 7 10.30 -19.23 -9.07
CA LEU A 7 9.29 -18.19 -9.21
C LEU A 7 8.60 -17.78 -7.90
N GLN A 8 9.37 -17.21 -6.97
CA GLN A 8 8.78 -16.33 -5.99
C GLN A 8 8.11 -15.16 -6.73
N GLU A 9 6.79 -15.21 -6.80
CA GLU A 9 6.02 -14.15 -7.45
C GLU A 9 6.21 -12.87 -6.67
N LYS A 10 6.80 -11.88 -7.32
CA LYS A 10 7.06 -10.55 -6.77
C LYS A 10 6.24 -9.53 -7.54
N THR A 11 5.54 -8.69 -6.83
CA THR A 11 4.77 -7.60 -7.42
C THR A 11 5.14 -6.29 -6.75
N VAL A 12 5.35 -5.24 -7.54
CA VAL A 12 5.69 -3.91 -7.07
C VAL A 12 4.57 -2.93 -7.38
N TYR A 13 4.25 -2.11 -6.42
CA TYR A 13 3.27 -1.03 -6.54
C TYR A 13 3.89 0.30 -6.16
N VAL A 14 3.48 1.36 -6.84
CA VAL A 14 3.72 2.73 -6.38
C VAL A 14 2.47 3.24 -5.71
N LEU A 15 2.63 3.75 -4.50
CA LEU A 15 1.55 4.24 -3.66
C LEU A 15 1.32 5.72 -3.91
N LEU A 16 0.08 6.08 -4.17
CA LEU A 16 -0.36 7.43 -4.47
C LEU A 16 -1.32 7.93 -3.39
N GLY A 17 -1.29 9.22 -3.17
CA GLY A 17 -2.18 9.84 -2.20
C GLY A 17 -1.74 11.25 -1.84
N ARG A 18 -1.76 11.58 -0.57
CA ARG A 18 -1.41 12.90 -0.07
C ARG A 18 -0.75 12.85 1.30
N PHE A 19 -0.02 13.91 1.61
CA PHE A 19 0.48 14.20 2.95
C PHE A 19 -0.38 15.30 3.58
N GLU A 20 -0.80 15.11 4.81
CA GLU A 20 -1.54 16.12 5.58
C GLU A 20 -0.98 16.26 6.99
N ASN A 21 -0.96 17.50 7.49
CA ASN A 21 -0.69 17.75 8.90
C ASN A 21 -2.03 17.79 9.66
N MET A 22 -2.22 16.80 10.53
CA MET A 22 -3.42 16.71 11.37
C MET A 22 -3.02 16.90 12.83
N ASN A 23 -3.42 18.02 13.45
CA ASN A 23 -3.12 18.34 14.85
C ASN A 23 -1.62 18.25 15.19
N GLY A 24 -0.76 18.80 14.32
CA GLY A 24 0.69 18.78 14.49
C GLY A 24 1.35 17.43 14.19
N ARG A 25 0.61 16.45 13.67
CA ARG A 25 1.13 15.15 13.24
C ARG A 25 1.04 15.03 11.73
N GLN A 26 2.17 14.69 11.12
CA GLN A 26 2.19 14.36 9.70
C GLN A 26 1.52 13.02 9.46
N CYS A 27 0.48 13.04 8.66
CA CYS A 27 -0.27 11.86 8.23
C CYS A 27 -0.03 11.61 6.74
N VAL A 28 0.07 10.35 6.37
CA VAL A 28 0.20 9.89 5.00
C VAL A 28 -1.08 9.14 4.64
N PHE A 29 -1.77 9.62 3.61
CA PHE A 29 -2.98 8.98 3.08
C PHE A 29 -2.65 8.26 1.79
N VAL A 30 -2.84 6.95 1.77
CA VAL A 30 -2.73 6.14 0.55
C VAL A 30 -4.12 6.00 -0.05
N GLU A 31 -4.31 6.52 -1.26
CA GLU A 31 -5.61 6.58 -1.93
C GLU A 31 -5.66 5.72 -3.17
N ALA A 32 -4.52 5.42 -3.78
CA ALA A 32 -4.41 4.56 -4.94
C ALA A 32 -3.05 3.86 -5.00
N ALA A 33 -2.95 2.85 -5.85
CA ALA A 33 -1.72 2.17 -6.16
C ALA A 33 -1.62 1.87 -7.66
N ILE A 34 -0.43 2.03 -8.21
CA ILE A 34 -0.12 1.64 -9.59
C ILE A 34 0.77 0.41 -9.55
N CYS A 35 0.29 -0.70 -10.13
CA CYS A 35 1.08 -1.91 -10.30
C CYS A 35 2.12 -1.72 -11.41
N LEU A 36 3.35 -2.11 -11.16
CA LEU A 36 4.44 -2.15 -12.14
C LEU A 36 4.64 -3.60 -12.59
N GLU A 37 3.82 -4.06 -13.53
CA GLU A 37 3.75 -5.47 -13.96
C GLU A 37 5.04 -5.99 -14.59
N GLU A 38 5.80 -5.11 -15.27
CA GLU A 38 6.98 -5.49 -16.04
C GLU A 38 8.31 -5.03 -15.41
N ILE A 39 8.31 -4.70 -14.11
CA ILE A 39 9.54 -4.27 -13.44
C ILE A 39 10.51 -5.46 -13.28
N ALA A 40 11.77 -5.24 -13.65
CA ALA A 40 12.83 -6.23 -13.46
C ALA A 40 13.30 -6.27 -12.00
N PHE A 41 13.93 -7.38 -11.62
CA PHE A 41 14.51 -7.58 -10.29
C PHE A 41 15.99 -7.95 -10.39
N GLU A 42 16.79 -7.39 -9.49
CA GLU A 42 18.13 -7.86 -9.16
C GLU A 42 18.12 -8.39 -7.71
N GLY A 43 18.18 -9.72 -7.57
CA GLY A 43 17.99 -10.35 -6.27
C GLY A 43 16.60 -10.04 -5.70
N GLU A 44 16.56 -9.46 -4.52
CA GLU A 44 15.32 -9.06 -3.83
C GLU A 44 14.81 -7.66 -4.22
N CYS A 45 15.62 -6.87 -4.92
CA CYS A 45 15.32 -5.48 -5.23
C CYS A 45 14.73 -5.29 -6.62
N PRO A 46 13.62 -4.53 -6.76
CA PRO A 46 13.16 -4.08 -8.06
C PRO A 46 14.15 -3.08 -8.68
N VAL A 47 14.31 -3.16 -9.98
CA VAL A 47 15.16 -2.24 -10.75
C VAL A 47 14.32 -1.08 -11.29
N TRP A 48 14.51 0.09 -10.74
CA TRP A 48 13.84 1.32 -11.16
C TRP A 48 14.58 1.91 -12.36
N SER A 49 14.01 1.74 -13.56
CA SER A 49 14.55 2.27 -14.80
C SER A 49 13.83 3.54 -15.24
N ASP A 50 14.41 4.26 -16.19
CA ASP A 50 13.77 5.42 -16.82
C ASP A 50 12.42 5.05 -17.45
N ASP A 51 12.30 3.86 -18.02
CA ASP A 51 11.05 3.34 -18.59
C ASP A 51 9.98 3.11 -17.51
N SER A 52 10.38 2.58 -16.34
CA SER A 52 9.48 2.43 -15.20
C SER A 52 8.92 3.77 -14.73
N TRP A 53 9.80 4.78 -14.63
CA TRP A 53 9.40 6.14 -14.25
C TRP A 53 8.54 6.81 -15.31
N ALA A 54 8.87 6.67 -16.59
CA ALA A 54 8.07 7.20 -17.69
C ALA A 54 6.65 6.61 -17.71
N TYR A 55 6.54 5.29 -17.53
CA TYR A 55 5.25 4.61 -17.39
C TYR A 55 4.44 5.16 -16.23
N LEU A 56 5.06 5.29 -15.05
CA LEU A 56 4.44 5.78 -13.84
C LEU A 56 3.91 7.21 -14.00
N TYR A 57 4.74 8.13 -14.50
CA TYR A 57 4.34 9.52 -14.71
C TYR A 57 3.24 9.68 -15.75
N LYS A 58 3.24 8.85 -16.79
CA LYS A 58 2.15 8.81 -17.76
C LYS A 58 0.83 8.41 -17.10
N LYS A 59 0.84 7.38 -16.26
CA LYS A 59 -0.35 6.95 -15.50
C LYS A 59 -0.83 8.01 -14.52
N LEU A 60 0.09 8.62 -13.78
CA LEU A 60 -0.21 9.72 -12.85
C LEU A 60 -0.94 10.86 -13.55
N LYS A 61 -0.40 11.35 -14.66
CA LYS A 61 -0.96 12.47 -15.41
C LYS A 61 -2.34 12.19 -15.97
N HIS A 62 -2.64 10.95 -16.36
CA HIS A 62 -3.90 10.62 -16.99
C HIS A 62 -5.03 10.26 -16.02
N ALA A 63 -4.70 9.67 -14.87
CA ALA A 63 -5.70 9.09 -13.97
C ALA A 63 -5.66 9.63 -12.54
N TYR A 64 -4.56 10.27 -12.14
CA TYR A 64 -4.30 10.62 -10.73
C TYR A 64 -3.66 12.00 -10.58
N ASP A 65 -4.09 12.97 -11.35
CA ASP A 65 -3.53 14.33 -11.43
C ASP A 65 -3.53 15.09 -10.09
N ASN A 66 -4.43 14.74 -9.16
CA ASN A 66 -4.53 15.35 -7.83
C ASN A 66 -3.78 14.59 -6.74
N MET A 67 -3.06 13.52 -7.08
CA MET A 67 -2.31 12.71 -6.13
C MET A 67 -0.81 12.88 -6.32
N VAL A 68 -0.07 12.62 -5.24
CA VAL A 68 1.40 12.56 -5.28
C VAL A 68 1.86 11.15 -4.92
N ILE A 69 3.09 10.82 -5.28
CA ILE A 69 3.73 9.57 -4.85
C ILE A 69 4.02 9.69 -3.35
N VAL A 70 3.40 8.82 -2.55
CA VAL A 70 3.59 8.79 -1.10
C VAL A 70 4.48 7.64 -0.64
N GLY A 71 4.85 6.74 -1.55
CA GLY A 71 5.73 5.61 -1.27
C GLY A 71 5.59 4.50 -2.29
N TRP A 72 6.01 3.31 -1.90
CA TRP A 72 5.89 2.12 -2.72
C TRP A 72 5.63 0.87 -1.88
N ALA A 73 5.22 -0.19 -2.52
CA ALA A 73 4.92 -1.47 -1.88
C ALA A 73 5.51 -2.63 -2.69
N MET A 74 5.81 -3.72 -2.01
CA MET A 74 6.26 -4.95 -2.63
C MET A 74 5.57 -6.13 -1.96
N ASP A 75 4.96 -6.99 -2.77
CA ASP A 75 4.44 -8.27 -2.37
C ASP A 75 5.43 -9.37 -2.79
N ILE A 76 5.89 -10.16 -1.84
CA ILE A 76 6.72 -11.34 -2.09
C ILE A 76 6.00 -12.54 -1.49
N ARG A 77 5.28 -13.25 -2.33
CA ARG A 77 4.46 -14.39 -1.91
C ARG A 77 5.29 -15.51 -1.30
N GLY A 78 4.92 -15.92 -0.09
CA GLY A 78 5.59 -16.98 0.66
C GLY A 78 6.90 -16.54 1.33
N GLN A 79 7.15 -15.26 1.46
CA GLN A 79 8.30 -14.74 2.19
C GLN A 79 7.87 -13.68 3.20
N LEU A 80 8.29 -13.83 4.44
CA LEU A 80 8.01 -12.83 5.49
C LEU A 80 8.48 -11.44 5.07
N PRO A 81 7.66 -10.41 5.32
CA PRO A 81 7.96 -9.03 4.94
C PRO A 81 9.04 -8.43 5.84
N ASN A 82 10.30 -8.71 5.54
CA ASN A 82 11.45 -8.19 6.25
C ASN A 82 12.13 -7.07 5.50
N LEU A 83 12.45 -5.99 6.22
CA LEU A 83 13.27 -4.92 5.71
C LEU A 83 14.75 -5.35 5.68
N THR A 84 15.32 -5.42 4.49
CA THR A 84 16.74 -5.67 4.31
C THR A 84 17.52 -4.38 4.08
N VAL A 85 18.81 -4.42 4.24
CA VAL A 85 19.70 -3.26 3.97
C VAL A 85 19.59 -2.81 2.51
N ALA A 86 19.45 -3.76 1.58
CA ALA A 86 19.31 -3.47 0.14
C ALA A 86 18.00 -2.74 -0.16
N ILE A 87 16.88 -3.20 0.39
CA ILE A 87 15.57 -2.56 0.24
C ILE A 87 15.55 -1.17 0.90
N GLU A 88 16.15 -1.02 2.08
CA GLU A 88 16.24 0.28 2.74
C GLU A 88 17.07 1.27 1.92
N LYS A 89 18.21 0.84 1.38
CA LYS A 89 19.06 1.66 0.52
C LYS A 89 18.31 2.09 -0.76
N LEU A 90 17.57 1.18 -1.37
CA LEU A 90 16.75 1.45 -2.55
C LEU A 90 15.66 2.49 -2.23
N HIS A 91 14.95 2.32 -1.12
CA HIS A 91 13.94 3.29 -0.67
C HIS A 91 14.53 4.68 -0.50
N ARG A 92 15.67 4.79 0.19
CA ARG A 92 16.34 6.09 0.38
C ARG A 92 16.82 6.71 -0.93
N THR A 93 17.17 5.90 -1.91
CA THR A 93 17.62 6.39 -3.23
C THR A 93 16.48 6.98 -4.05
N TYR A 94 15.35 6.31 -4.12
CA TYR A 94 14.24 6.67 -5.01
C TYR A 94 13.04 7.29 -4.31
N PHE A 95 12.85 7.01 -3.02
CA PHE A 95 11.72 7.47 -2.20
C PHE A 95 12.20 8.15 -0.92
N GLY A 96 13.31 8.87 -1.00
CA GLY A 96 13.97 9.50 0.13
C GLY A 96 13.31 10.77 0.66
N GLY A 97 12.13 11.13 0.14
CA GLY A 97 11.33 12.23 0.68
C GLY A 97 10.90 11.98 2.12
N GLU A 98 10.85 13.05 2.91
CA GLU A 98 10.38 12.95 4.29
C GLU A 98 8.95 12.40 4.33
N HIS A 99 8.71 11.45 5.23
CA HIS A 99 7.43 10.75 5.42
C HIS A 99 7.01 9.78 4.31
N GLN A 100 7.82 9.56 3.27
CA GLN A 100 7.51 8.51 2.30
C GLN A 100 7.55 7.13 2.94
N ILE A 101 6.61 6.28 2.53
CA ILE A 101 6.36 4.99 3.15
C ILE A 101 6.81 3.83 2.25
N LEU A 102 7.15 2.72 2.91
CA LEU A 102 7.35 1.42 2.30
C LEU A 102 6.37 0.44 2.93
N TYR A 103 5.63 -0.27 2.09
CA TYR A 103 4.74 -1.35 2.51
C TYR A 103 5.24 -2.68 1.95
N LEU A 104 5.68 -3.56 2.83
CA LEU A 104 6.08 -4.92 2.48
C LEU A 104 4.98 -5.89 2.88
N MET A 105 4.64 -6.80 2.00
CA MET A 105 3.60 -7.79 2.27
C MET A 105 3.96 -9.17 1.74
N ASP A 106 3.39 -10.18 2.37
CA ASP A 106 3.26 -11.55 1.90
C ASP A 106 1.76 -11.85 1.77
N SER A 107 1.24 -11.79 0.56
CA SER A 107 -0.18 -12.01 0.29
C SER A 107 -0.60 -13.47 0.47
N LEU A 108 0.35 -14.41 0.47
CA LEU A 108 0.07 -15.82 0.70
C LEU A 108 -0.19 -16.11 2.17
N GLU A 109 0.70 -15.63 3.07
CA GLU A 109 0.62 -15.87 4.52
C GLU A 109 -0.14 -14.72 5.24
N LYS A 110 -0.56 -13.69 4.50
CA LYS A 110 -1.28 -12.51 5.03
C LYS A 110 -0.50 -11.75 6.10
N GLU A 111 0.81 -11.64 5.90
CA GLU A 111 1.71 -10.87 6.74
C GLU A 111 2.07 -9.55 6.06
N ASP A 112 2.13 -8.49 6.84
CA ASP A 112 2.50 -7.17 6.33
C ASP A 112 3.33 -6.34 7.32
N ALA A 113 4.05 -5.36 6.79
CA ALA A 113 4.77 -4.39 7.56
C ALA A 113 4.85 -3.04 6.84
N PHE A 114 4.48 -1.98 7.56
CA PHE A 114 4.68 -0.60 7.13
C PHE A 114 5.92 0.00 7.74
N TYR A 115 6.66 0.72 6.92
CA TYR A 115 7.83 1.50 7.32
C TYR A 115 7.65 2.93 6.86
N SER A 116 8.12 3.88 7.63
CA SER A 116 8.20 5.28 7.21
C SER A 116 9.59 5.85 7.46
N LEU A 117 10.02 6.72 6.58
CA LEU A 117 11.29 7.40 6.71
C LEU A 117 11.21 8.43 7.84
N LYS A 118 12.08 8.32 8.81
CA LYS A 118 12.22 9.27 9.92
C LYS A 118 13.70 9.45 10.26
N ASN A 119 14.18 10.69 10.19
CA ASN A 119 15.59 11.03 10.44
C ASN A 119 16.56 10.23 9.55
N GLY A 120 16.20 10.00 8.28
CA GLY A 120 17.02 9.26 7.32
C GLY A 120 17.00 7.74 7.42
N TYR A 121 16.20 7.17 8.32
CA TYR A 121 16.08 5.72 8.51
C TYR A 121 14.64 5.27 8.40
N LEU A 122 14.42 4.08 7.81
CA LEU A 122 13.12 3.43 7.80
C LEU A 122 12.83 2.82 9.17
N LYS A 123 11.72 3.24 9.76
CA LYS A 123 11.21 2.71 11.02
C LYS A 123 9.88 2.00 10.79
N ARG A 124 9.77 0.77 11.32
CA ARG A 124 8.52 0.02 11.31
C ARG A 124 7.45 0.77 12.08
N ARG A 125 6.26 0.86 11.51
CA ARG A 125 5.09 1.42 12.16
C ARG A 125 4.31 0.32 12.89
N ALA A 126 3.66 0.69 13.98
CA ALA A 126 2.85 -0.24 14.78
C ALA A 126 1.59 -0.73 14.04
N GLY A 127 1.14 0.03 13.05
CA GLY A 127 -0.04 -0.30 12.27
C GLY A 127 -0.49 0.88 11.40
N TYR A 128 -1.66 0.72 10.82
CA TYR A 128 -2.31 1.72 9.96
C TYR A 128 -3.82 1.70 10.19
N TYR A 129 -4.48 2.78 9.76
CA TYR A 129 -5.92 2.89 9.81
C TYR A 129 -6.48 2.81 8.39
N ILE A 130 -7.53 2.03 8.22
CA ILE A 130 -8.30 2.04 6.98
C ILE A 130 -9.41 3.08 7.14
N TYR A 131 -9.44 4.04 6.22
CA TYR A 131 -10.50 5.03 6.18
C TYR A 131 -11.32 4.88 4.91
N TYR A 132 -12.59 5.20 5.00
CA TYR A 132 -13.50 5.16 3.88
C TYR A 132 -13.89 6.59 3.52
N ALA A 133 -13.44 7.07 2.37
CA ALA A 133 -13.98 8.28 1.80
C ALA A 133 -15.31 7.96 1.12
N GLN A 134 -16.34 8.78 1.31
CA GLN A 134 -17.71 8.52 0.81
C GLN A 134 -17.81 8.31 -0.72
N LYS A 135 -16.73 8.40 -1.48
CA LYS A 135 -16.72 8.34 -2.96
C LYS A 135 -15.56 7.62 -3.63
N SER A 136 -14.72 6.82 -2.99
CA SER A 136 -13.66 6.13 -3.73
C SER A 136 -13.48 4.67 -3.38
N PHE A 137 -13.62 3.84 -4.39
CA PHE A 137 -13.40 2.38 -4.36
C PHE A 137 -11.92 1.98 -4.56
N ALA A 138 -10.96 2.85 -4.32
CA ALA A 138 -9.61 2.69 -4.87
C ALA A 138 -8.62 1.87 -4.01
N LEU A 139 -8.95 1.52 -2.78
CA LEU A 139 -8.01 0.85 -1.86
C LEU A 139 -8.12 -0.68 -1.81
N SER A 140 -8.99 -1.29 -2.60
CA SER A 140 -9.26 -2.73 -2.52
C SER A 140 -8.16 -3.65 -3.06
N ALA A 141 -7.12 -3.11 -3.69
CA ALA A 141 -6.10 -3.94 -4.34
C ALA A 141 -4.89 -4.28 -3.46
N ILE A 142 -4.65 -3.51 -2.39
CA ILE A 142 -3.45 -3.67 -1.54
C ILE A 142 -3.79 -4.17 -0.13
N ILE A 143 -5.03 -3.97 0.30
CA ILE A 143 -5.47 -4.31 1.64
C ILE A 143 -6.28 -5.59 1.58
N ASP A 144 -5.91 -6.54 2.42
CA ASP A 144 -6.54 -7.86 2.57
C ASP A 144 -8.07 -7.78 2.52
N ASP A 145 -8.64 -8.39 1.48
CA ASP A 145 -10.06 -8.41 1.16
C ASP A 145 -10.95 -8.95 2.32
N GLU A 146 -10.39 -9.74 3.24
CA GLU A 146 -11.12 -10.29 4.38
C GLU A 146 -11.34 -9.27 5.49
N ARG A 147 -10.38 -8.39 5.79
CA ARG A 147 -10.56 -7.32 6.79
C ARG A 147 -11.61 -6.29 6.33
N ILE A 148 -11.70 -6.05 5.03
CA ILE A 148 -12.71 -5.17 4.44
C ILE A 148 -14.09 -5.81 4.47
N LYS A 149 -14.19 -7.13 4.23
CA LYS A 149 -15.46 -7.86 4.26
C LYS A 149 -16.10 -7.84 5.63
N ASP A 150 -15.33 -8.05 6.70
CA ASP A 150 -15.86 -8.06 8.08
C ASP A 150 -16.42 -6.68 8.47
N THR A 151 -15.75 -5.60 8.13
CA THR A 151 -16.24 -4.25 8.44
C THR A 151 -17.44 -3.85 7.59
N SER A 152 -17.48 -4.28 6.32
CA SER A 152 -18.63 -4.04 5.42
C SER A 152 -19.86 -4.83 5.81
N ILE A 153 -19.68 -6.04 6.33
CA ILE A 153 -20.77 -6.91 6.83
C ILE A 153 -21.35 -6.32 8.12
N GLN A 154 -20.52 -5.85 9.04
CA GLN A 154 -20.99 -5.22 10.27
C GLN A 154 -21.78 -3.93 10.00
N LYS A 155 -21.31 -3.11 9.04
CA LYS A 155 -22.03 -1.88 8.66
C LYS A 155 -23.38 -2.17 8.01
N LYS A 156 -23.45 -3.15 7.11
CA LYS A 156 -24.74 -3.58 6.51
C LYS A 156 -25.70 -4.20 7.52
N GLN A 157 -25.19 -4.89 8.54
CA GLN A 157 -26.01 -5.44 9.62
C GLN A 157 -26.57 -4.34 10.52
N ASN A 158 -25.79 -3.32 10.84
CA ASN A 158 -26.23 -2.18 11.63
C ASN A 158 -27.29 -1.35 10.89
N GLU A 159 -27.07 -1.03 9.60
CA GLU A 159 -28.06 -0.32 8.77
C GLU A 159 -29.38 -1.09 8.64
N LYS A 160 -29.31 -2.42 8.58
CA LYS A 160 -30.49 -3.27 8.51
C LYS A 160 -31.25 -3.36 9.84
N GLN A 161 -30.52 -3.28 10.97
CA GLN A 161 -31.12 -3.23 12.30
C GLN A 161 -31.79 -1.88 12.58
N GLU A 162 -31.18 -0.77 12.14
CA GLU A 162 -31.77 0.57 12.25
C GLU A 162 -33.04 0.70 11.43
N MET A 163 -33.07 0.22 10.17
CA MET A 163 -34.30 0.22 9.35
C MET A 163 -35.41 -0.66 9.93
N MET A 164 -35.09 -1.80 10.57
CA MET A 164 -36.08 -2.64 11.21
C MET A 164 -36.66 -2.02 12.51
N GLN A 165 -35.91 -1.15 13.17
CA GLN A 165 -36.39 -0.43 14.37
C GLN A 165 -37.29 0.75 13.99
N GLU A 166 -37.07 1.41 12.88
CA GLU A 166 -37.94 2.49 12.39
C GLU A 166 -39.31 1.98 11.90
N ASP A 167 -39.34 0.80 11.28
CA ASP A 167 -40.64 0.18 10.85
C ASP A 167 -41.50 -0.35 12.01
N ASN A 168 -40.91 -0.63 13.15
CA ASN A 168 -41.67 -1.09 14.34
C ASN A 168 -42.19 0.04 15.23
N GLN A 169 -41.90 1.30 14.92
CA GLN A 169 -42.42 2.47 15.65
C GLN A 169 -43.52 3.23 14.92
N LYS A 170 -44.07 2.68 13.83
CA LYS A 170 -45.25 3.14 13.12
C LYS A 170 -46.38 2.16 13.30
#